data_1cca402396a566a83dcb290750773b58
#
_entry.id   1cca402396a566a83dcb290750773b58
#
_cell.length_a   1.000
_cell.length_b   1.000
_cell.length_c   1.000
_cell.angle_alpha   90.00
_cell.angle_beta   90.00
_cell.angle_gamma   90.00
#
_symmetry.space_group_name_H-M   'P 1'
#
loop_
_entity.id
_entity.type
_entity.pdbx_description
1 polymer ?
#
loop_
_entity_poly.entity_id
_entity_poly.type
_entity_poly.pdbx_seq_one_letter_code
_entity_poly.pdbx_strand_id
1 'polypeptide(L)'
;HNPANILGIKVCKELMPTKQNVAVFDTAFHQTMPAKAFMYPLPYEDYTELKVRKYGFHGTSHKYVSGKAKALLNKEDSKIIVCHLGNGSSISAVRDGKCIDTSMGLTPLQGLMMGTRCGDIDPAAVLYIMGERELTPGEMDARMNKKSGMLGISGKTSDFRDVRAAFDDGDERAALTIDMLTYRIRSYVSQYAAALEGVDAICFTGGIGENA
;
A
#
# COMPACT_ATOMS: atom_id res chain seq x y z
N HIS A 1 2.82 -3.66 -13.96
CA HIS A 1 3.92 -2.68 -13.93
C HIS A 1 5.18 -3.15 -14.65
N ASN A 2 5.55 -4.43 -14.55
CA ASN A 2 6.81 -4.94 -15.13
C ASN A 2 6.95 -4.74 -16.65
N PRO A 3 5.93 -4.95 -17.50
CA PRO A 3 6.06 -4.68 -18.94
C PRO A 3 6.43 -3.23 -19.25
N ALA A 4 5.82 -2.26 -18.56
CA ALA A 4 6.11 -0.84 -18.75
C ALA A 4 7.54 -0.49 -18.27
N ASN A 5 7.98 -1.05 -17.13
CA ASN A 5 9.34 -0.87 -16.63
C ASN A 5 10.38 -1.45 -17.58
N ILE A 6 10.14 -2.64 -18.14
CA ILE A 6 11.03 -3.27 -19.12
C ILE A 6 11.12 -2.42 -20.39
N LEU A 7 9.99 -1.88 -20.87
CA LEU A 7 9.98 -0.98 -22.02
C LEU A 7 10.82 0.28 -21.73
N GLY A 8 10.65 0.91 -20.57
CA GLY A 8 11.43 2.07 -20.14
C GLY A 8 12.94 1.78 -20.12
N ILE A 9 13.34 0.63 -19.58
CA ILE A 9 14.75 0.20 -19.57
C ILE A 9 15.29 0.03 -21.00
N LYS A 10 14.52 -0.60 -21.90
CA LYS A 10 14.93 -0.79 -23.31
C LYS A 10 15.15 0.57 -23.99
N VAL A 11 14.19 1.48 -23.86
CA VAL A 11 14.27 2.84 -24.43
C VAL A 11 15.48 3.60 -23.87
N CYS A 12 15.72 3.54 -22.56
CA CYS A 12 16.89 4.19 -21.95
C CYS A 12 18.21 3.61 -22.48
N LYS A 13 18.31 2.30 -22.68
CA LYS A 13 19.50 1.65 -23.25
C LYS A 13 19.73 2.05 -24.70
N GLU A 14 18.67 2.22 -25.48
CA GLU A 14 18.75 2.63 -26.88
C GLU A 14 19.18 4.10 -27.03
N LEU A 15 18.52 5.00 -26.27
CA LEU A 15 18.80 6.43 -26.36
C LEU A 15 20.06 6.87 -25.63
N MET A 16 20.50 6.12 -24.63
CA MET A 16 21.65 6.45 -23.77
C MET A 16 22.57 5.24 -23.58
N PRO A 17 23.15 4.67 -24.65
CA PRO A 17 23.88 3.39 -24.59
C PRO A 17 25.13 3.43 -23.70
N THR A 18 25.71 4.60 -23.46
CA THR A 18 26.92 4.78 -22.63
C THR A 18 26.61 5.01 -21.16
N LYS A 19 25.32 5.17 -20.79
CA LYS A 19 24.91 5.40 -19.40
C LYS A 19 24.60 4.09 -18.70
N GLN A 20 25.03 3.98 -17.44
CA GLN A 20 24.65 2.85 -16.60
C GLN A 20 23.17 2.94 -16.22
N ASN A 21 22.49 1.80 -16.28
CA ASN A 21 21.12 1.66 -15.78
C ASN A 21 21.16 1.01 -14.40
N VAL A 22 20.60 1.68 -13.41
CA VAL A 22 20.49 1.18 -12.04
C VAL A 22 19.03 0.90 -11.72
N ALA A 23 18.73 -0.36 -11.39
CA ALA A 23 17.38 -0.75 -10.95
C ALA A 23 17.20 -0.43 -9.47
N VAL A 24 16.14 0.31 -9.15
CA VAL A 24 15.70 0.56 -7.78
C VAL A 24 14.38 -0.19 -7.57
N PHE A 25 14.41 -1.23 -6.72
CA PHE A 25 13.24 -2.06 -6.49
C PHE A 25 12.37 -1.48 -5.39
N ASP A 26 11.09 -1.30 -5.68
CA ASP A 26 10.09 -0.75 -4.77
C ASP A 26 9.83 -1.63 -3.53
N THR A 27 10.21 -2.90 -3.61
CA THR A 27 10.12 -3.88 -2.53
C THR A 27 11.38 -3.99 -1.67
N ALA A 28 12.50 -3.37 -2.07
CA ALA A 28 13.81 -3.61 -1.45
C ALA A 28 13.86 -3.17 0.03
N PHE A 29 13.25 -2.05 0.37
CA PHE A 29 13.22 -1.54 1.74
C PHE A 29 12.53 -2.51 2.72
N HIS A 30 11.56 -3.26 2.24
CA HIS A 30 10.75 -4.19 3.05
C HIS A 30 11.41 -5.55 3.27
N GLN A 31 12.60 -5.80 2.72
CA GLN A 31 13.31 -7.08 2.88
C GLN A 31 13.82 -7.30 4.32
N THR A 32 13.79 -6.28 5.16
CA THR A 32 14.17 -6.38 6.58
C THR A 32 13.05 -6.90 7.48
N MET A 33 11.84 -7.10 6.96
CA MET A 33 10.72 -7.67 7.72
C MET A 33 11.07 -9.05 8.27
N PRO A 34 10.77 -9.34 9.55
CA PRO A 34 10.93 -10.68 10.11
C PRO A 34 9.90 -11.66 9.55
N ALA A 35 10.19 -12.97 9.60
CA ALA A 35 9.32 -14.01 9.05
C ALA A 35 7.87 -13.93 9.55
N LYS A 36 7.69 -13.66 10.84
CA LYS A 36 6.36 -13.51 11.47
C LYS A 36 5.52 -12.36 10.87
N ALA A 37 6.14 -11.38 10.21
CA ALA A 37 5.45 -10.25 9.58
C ALA A 37 5.24 -10.47 8.08
N PHE A 38 6.17 -11.12 7.38
CA PHE A 38 6.05 -11.30 5.94
C PHE A 38 5.31 -12.58 5.52
N MET A 39 5.25 -13.62 6.36
CA MET A 39 4.56 -14.86 6.00
C MET A 39 3.05 -14.74 6.17
N TYR A 40 2.32 -15.35 5.24
CA TYR A 40 0.89 -15.59 5.43
C TYR A 40 0.68 -16.91 6.19
N PRO A 41 -0.36 -17.01 7.02
CA PRO A 41 -0.69 -18.26 7.72
C PRO A 41 -1.41 -19.24 6.76
N LEU A 42 -0.73 -19.61 5.69
CA LEU A 42 -1.11 -20.60 4.69
C LEU A 42 -0.23 -21.83 4.84
N PRO A 43 -0.51 -22.95 4.15
CA PRO A 43 0.40 -24.09 4.09
C PRO A 43 1.83 -23.64 3.78
N TYR A 44 2.81 -24.16 4.52
CA TYR A 44 4.19 -23.68 4.47
C TYR A 44 4.85 -23.85 3.09
N GLU A 45 4.40 -24.84 2.33
CA GLU A 45 4.81 -25.09 0.95
C GLU A 45 4.47 -23.94 0.00
N ASP A 46 3.40 -23.20 0.23
CA ASP A 46 3.07 -22.01 -0.59
C ASP A 46 4.17 -20.94 -0.49
N TYR A 47 4.79 -20.82 0.69
CA TYR A 47 5.94 -19.95 0.86
C TYR A 47 7.22 -20.56 0.25
N THR A 48 7.52 -21.83 0.51
CA THR A 48 8.81 -22.44 0.12
C THR A 48 8.89 -22.70 -1.38
N GLU A 49 7.80 -23.06 -2.01
CA GLU A 49 7.74 -23.39 -3.44
C GLU A 49 7.34 -22.22 -4.31
N LEU A 50 6.24 -21.55 -3.96
CA LEU A 50 5.65 -20.49 -4.75
C LEU A 50 6.11 -19.08 -4.35
N LYS A 51 6.89 -18.96 -3.26
CA LYS A 51 7.35 -17.68 -2.71
C LYS A 51 6.20 -16.73 -2.34
N VAL A 52 5.05 -17.30 -1.95
CA VAL A 52 3.90 -16.52 -1.49
C VAL A 52 4.20 -15.93 -0.12
N ARG A 53 4.44 -14.62 -0.10
CA ARG A 53 4.73 -13.83 1.09
C ARG A 53 4.38 -12.36 0.86
N LYS A 54 4.35 -11.58 1.93
CA LYS A 54 4.30 -10.13 1.86
C LYS A 54 5.64 -9.58 1.37
N TYR A 55 5.63 -8.78 0.29
CA TYR A 55 6.79 -8.06 -0.25
C TYR A 55 6.76 -6.58 0.11
N GLY A 56 5.57 -5.97 0.07
CA GLY A 56 5.40 -4.54 0.28
C GLY A 56 5.81 -3.71 -0.95
N PHE A 57 5.35 -2.47 -0.97
CA PHE A 57 5.58 -1.53 -2.08
C PHE A 57 5.77 -0.11 -1.53
N HIS A 58 5.99 0.87 -2.39
CA HIS A 58 6.38 2.24 -2.03
C HIS A 58 7.66 2.30 -1.18
N GLY A 59 8.52 1.29 -1.30
CA GLY A 59 9.71 1.13 -0.44
C GLY A 59 10.66 2.31 -0.52
N THR A 60 10.85 2.89 -1.69
CA THR A 60 11.69 4.10 -1.86
C THR A 60 11.15 5.28 -1.06
N SER A 61 9.83 5.51 -1.09
CA SER A 61 9.17 6.55 -0.31
C SER A 61 9.28 6.28 1.20
N HIS A 62 8.93 5.08 1.64
CA HIS A 62 9.03 4.70 3.05
C HIS A 62 10.44 4.84 3.60
N LYS A 63 11.45 4.42 2.85
CA LYS A 63 12.88 4.57 3.21
C LYS A 63 13.26 6.03 3.34
N TYR A 64 12.91 6.86 2.36
CA TYR A 64 13.27 8.28 2.33
C TYR A 64 12.64 9.03 3.50
N VAL A 65 11.32 8.91 3.65
CA VAL A 65 10.56 9.66 4.67
C VAL A 65 10.96 9.22 6.08
N SER A 66 11.07 7.91 6.34
CA SER A 66 11.52 7.41 7.65
C SER A 66 12.95 7.82 7.97
N GLY A 67 13.85 7.86 6.97
CA GLY A 67 15.22 8.33 7.14
C GLY A 67 15.27 9.81 7.51
N LYS A 68 14.45 10.65 6.87
CA LYS A 68 14.34 12.08 7.22
C LYS A 68 13.76 12.28 8.63
N ALA A 69 12.70 11.55 8.98
CA ALA A 69 12.11 11.61 10.32
C ALA A 69 13.10 11.16 11.41
N LYS A 70 13.84 10.06 11.17
CA LYS A 70 14.89 9.61 12.09
C LYS A 70 15.95 10.69 12.33
N ALA A 71 16.40 11.35 11.27
CA ALA A 71 17.39 12.43 11.37
C ALA A 71 16.85 13.62 12.19
N LEU A 72 15.57 13.99 12.00
CA LEU A 72 14.94 15.07 12.78
C LEU A 72 14.74 14.71 14.26
N LEU A 73 14.36 13.46 14.54
CA LEU A 73 14.19 12.97 15.91
C LEU A 73 15.53 12.89 16.66
N ASN A 74 16.63 12.71 15.95
CA ASN A 74 17.97 12.50 16.51
C ASN A 74 17.96 11.47 17.65
N LYS A 75 17.26 10.34 17.43
CA LYS A 75 17.00 9.32 18.44
C LYS A 75 17.44 7.95 17.93
N GLU A 76 18.18 7.22 18.77
CA GLU A 76 18.45 5.80 18.57
C GLU A 76 17.18 4.98 18.85
N ASP A 77 17.09 3.80 18.25
CA ASP A 77 15.90 2.91 18.33
C ASP A 77 14.58 3.63 18.00
N SER A 78 14.61 4.51 17.01
CA SER A 78 13.46 5.30 16.61
C SER A 78 12.33 4.43 16.07
N LYS A 79 11.09 4.74 16.46
CA LYS A 79 9.85 4.03 16.13
C LYS A 79 8.96 4.93 15.27
N ILE A 80 8.96 4.69 13.96
CA ILE A 80 8.34 5.59 12.99
C ILE A 80 7.27 4.83 12.19
N ILE A 81 6.09 5.43 12.06
CA ILE A 81 5.05 4.98 11.13
C ILE A 81 5.04 5.95 9.96
N VAL A 82 5.14 5.41 8.74
CA VAL A 82 5.05 6.20 7.50
C VAL A 82 3.77 5.86 6.78
N CYS A 83 2.90 6.85 6.61
CA CYS A 83 1.66 6.79 5.86
C CYS A 83 1.87 7.41 4.48
N HIS A 84 2.15 6.58 3.47
CA HIS A 84 2.20 7.02 2.07
C HIS A 84 0.79 6.92 1.50
N LEU A 85 0.12 8.06 1.38
CA LEU A 85 -1.28 8.16 0.97
C LEU A 85 -1.39 8.88 -0.38
N GLY A 86 -1.70 8.13 -1.41
CA GLY A 86 -1.94 8.61 -2.76
C GLY A 86 -3.09 7.83 -3.40
N ASN A 87 -3.17 7.79 -4.73
CA ASN A 87 -4.11 6.90 -5.41
C ASN A 87 -3.80 5.41 -5.14
N GLY A 88 -2.52 5.06 -5.00
CA GLY A 88 -2.06 3.88 -4.26
C GLY A 88 -1.60 4.31 -2.87
N SER A 89 -1.95 3.55 -1.82
CA SER A 89 -1.65 3.91 -0.44
C SER A 89 -1.08 2.73 0.33
N SER A 90 -0.09 2.99 1.17
CA SER A 90 0.44 2.00 2.10
C SER A 90 0.96 2.64 3.38
N ILE A 91 1.00 1.87 4.45
CA ILE A 91 1.60 2.27 5.72
C ILE A 91 2.72 1.30 6.04
N SER A 92 3.81 1.78 6.62
CA SER A 92 4.90 0.94 7.10
C SER A 92 5.27 1.26 8.54
N ALA A 93 5.64 0.22 9.29
CA ALA A 93 6.26 0.30 10.60
C ALA A 93 7.78 0.22 10.44
N VAL A 94 8.49 1.23 10.91
CA VAL A 94 9.95 1.35 10.76
C VAL A 94 10.58 1.51 12.13
N ARG A 95 11.45 0.57 12.50
CA ARG A 95 12.24 0.65 13.72
C ARG A 95 13.70 0.84 13.36
N ASP A 96 14.27 1.91 13.82
CA ASP A 96 15.67 2.29 13.62
C ASP A 96 16.14 2.20 12.16
N GLY A 97 15.31 2.69 11.23
CA GLY A 97 15.58 2.68 9.79
C GLY A 97 15.32 1.35 9.07
N LYS A 98 14.84 0.32 9.78
CA LYS A 98 14.48 -0.99 9.20
C LYS A 98 12.96 -1.15 9.17
N CYS A 99 12.42 -1.54 8.03
CA CYS A 99 11.01 -1.91 7.94
C CYS A 99 10.77 -3.20 8.71
N ILE A 100 9.81 -3.18 9.66
CA ILE A 100 9.40 -4.36 10.42
C ILE A 100 8.05 -4.91 9.99
N ASP A 101 7.20 -4.08 9.38
CA ASP A 101 5.94 -4.48 8.74
C ASP A 101 5.48 -3.42 7.74
N THR A 102 4.62 -3.82 6.79
CA THR A 102 4.00 -2.93 5.82
C THR A 102 2.63 -3.44 5.40
N SER A 103 1.74 -2.55 4.97
CA SER A 103 0.33 -2.88 4.69
C SER A 103 0.11 -3.56 3.34
N MET A 104 0.91 -3.27 2.31
CA MET A 104 0.81 -3.97 1.03
C MET A 104 1.46 -5.35 1.13
N GLY A 105 0.89 -6.33 0.43
CA GLY A 105 1.20 -7.75 0.56
C GLY A 105 2.08 -8.33 -0.54
N LEU A 106 1.67 -9.51 -1.03
CA LEU A 106 2.22 -10.15 -2.22
C LEU A 106 2.10 -9.22 -3.44
N THR A 107 1.00 -8.48 -3.50
CA THR A 107 0.70 -7.49 -4.53
C THR A 107 0.36 -6.15 -3.88
N PRO A 108 0.29 -5.04 -4.66
CA PRO A 108 -0.14 -3.74 -4.15
C PRO A 108 -1.65 -3.64 -3.85
N LEU A 109 -2.37 -4.77 -3.79
CA LEU A 109 -3.82 -4.80 -3.54
C LEU A 109 -4.14 -4.81 -2.05
N GLN A 110 -3.40 -5.59 -1.24
CA GLN A 110 -3.62 -5.72 0.21
C GLN A 110 -3.41 -4.39 0.93
N GLY A 111 -4.07 -4.21 2.05
CA GLY A 111 -3.87 -3.10 2.97
C GLY A 111 -5.00 -2.09 2.97
N LEU A 112 -4.67 -0.82 2.82
CA LEU A 112 -5.63 0.27 2.85
C LEU A 112 -6.60 0.23 1.67
N MET A 113 -7.78 0.80 1.88
CA MET A 113 -8.65 1.21 0.78
C MET A 113 -7.93 2.30 -0.02
N MET A 114 -7.94 2.20 -1.35
CA MET A 114 -7.20 3.10 -2.24
C MET A 114 -8.15 3.72 -3.28
N GLY A 115 -7.65 4.42 -4.26
CA GLY A 115 -8.48 5.03 -5.31
C GLY A 115 -9.43 4.04 -5.99
N THR A 116 -8.88 2.92 -6.47
CA THR A 116 -9.64 1.87 -7.18
C THR A 116 -9.49 0.48 -6.59
N ARG A 117 -8.60 0.28 -5.60
CA ARG A 117 -8.29 -1.02 -4.98
C ARG A 117 -9.04 -1.15 -3.66
N CYS A 118 -9.58 -2.35 -3.42
CA CYS A 118 -10.38 -2.59 -2.20
C CYS A 118 -9.55 -2.58 -0.90
N GLY A 119 -8.26 -2.91 -0.95
CA GLY A 119 -7.48 -3.21 0.25
C GLY A 119 -7.88 -4.55 0.88
N ASP A 120 -7.77 -4.64 2.20
CA ASP A 120 -8.11 -5.86 2.93
C ASP A 120 -9.58 -6.22 2.80
N ILE A 121 -9.81 -7.49 2.50
CA ILE A 121 -11.14 -8.10 2.39
C ILE A 121 -11.05 -9.54 2.89
N ASP A 122 -12.15 -10.07 3.41
CA ASP A 122 -12.27 -11.49 3.70
C ASP A 122 -12.13 -12.31 2.40
N PRO A 123 -11.19 -13.27 2.33
CA PRO A 123 -11.04 -14.13 1.16
C PRO A 123 -12.30 -14.90 0.81
N ALA A 124 -13.11 -15.30 1.80
CA ALA A 124 -14.38 -16.00 1.55
C ALA A 124 -15.40 -15.08 0.85
N ALA A 125 -15.41 -13.78 1.14
CA ALA A 125 -16.25 -12.83 0.41
C ALA A 125 -15.87 -12.73 -1.07
N VAL A 126 -14.57 -12.87 -1.40
CA VAL A 126 -14.09 -12.90 -2.79
C VAL A 126 -14.69 -14.09 -3.53
N LEU A 127 -14.57 -15.28 -2.95
CA LEU A 127 -15.10 -16.52 -3.53
C LEU A 127 -16.63 -16.50 -3.66
N TYR A 128 -17.32 -15.97 -2.66
CA TYR A 128 -18.77 -15.80 -2.67
C TYR A 128 -19.24 -14.89 -3.83
N ILE A 129 -18.62 -13.71 -3.98
CA ILE A 129 -18.95 -12.78 -5.07
C ILE A 129 -18.66 -13.41 -6.44
N MET A 130 -17.57 -14.18 -6.57
CA MET A 130 -17.25 -14.89 -7.81
C MET A 130 -18.35 -15.88 -8.18
N GLY A 131 -18.86 -16.66 -7.22
CA GLY A 131 -19.95 -17.62 -7.45
C GLY A 131 -21.26 -16.92 -7.81
N GLU A 132 -21.70 -15.96 -6.99
CA GLU A 132 -22.99 -15.27 -7.18
C GLU A 132 -23.07 -14.44 -8.49
N ARG A 133 -21.93 -14.00 -9.01
CA ARG A 133 -21.83 -13.19 -10.21
C ARG A 133 -21.22 -13.92 -11.40
N GLU A 134 -20.94 -15.21 -11.25
CA GLU A 134 -20.31 -16.06 -12.27
C GLU A 134 -19.02 -15.46 -12.86
N LEU A 135 -18.18 -14.85 -11.98
CA LEU A 135 -16.97 -14.17 -12.42
C LEU A 135 -15.79 -15.14 -12.53
N THR A 136 -15.03 -15.00 -13.58
CA THR A 136 -13.70 -15.62 -13.69
C THR A 136 -12.72 -14.99 -12.69
N PRO A 137 -11.61 -15.69 -12.34
CA PRO A 137 -10.57 -15.10 -11.49
C PRO A 137 -10.02 -13.77 -12.02
N GLY A 138 -9.87 -13.63 -13.35
CA GLY A 138 -9.39 -12.38 -13.96
C GLY A 138 -10.38 -11.23 -13.85
N GLU A 139 -11.68 -11.50 -13.96
CA GLU A 139 -12.72 -10.47 -13.77
C GLU A 139 -12.82 -10.05 -12.32
N MET A 140 -12.66 -10.98 -11.37
CA MET A 140 -12.62 -10.64 -9.95
C MET A 140 -11.37 -9.85 -9.59
N ASP A 141 -10.20 -10.19 -10.12
CA ASP A 141 -8.98 -9.39 -9.98
C ASP A 141 -9.18 -7.97 -10.49
N ALA A 142 -9.75 -7.82 -11.68
CA ALA A 142 -10.07 -6.50 -12.24
C ALA A 142 -11.08 -5.73 -11.37
N ARG A 143 -12.06 -6.41 -10.77
CA ARG A 143 -13.03 -5.81 -9.87
C ARG A 143 -12.36 -5.27 -8.62
N MET A 144 -11.50 -6.06 -7.96
CA MET A 144 -10.80 -5.66 -6.75
C MET A 144 -9.76 -4.55 -6.99
N ASN A 145 -9.09 -4.56 -8.13
CA ASN A 145 -8.01 -3.62 -8.45
C ASN A 145 -8.46 -2.32 -9.13
N LYS A 146 -9.56 -2.36 -9.93
CA LYS A 146 -9.93 -1.25 -10.83
C LYS A 146 -11.33 -0.68 -10.61
N LYS A 147 -12.19 -1.37 -9.85
CA LYS A 147 -13.60 -1.00 -9.68
C LYS A 147 -14.03 -0.89 -8.22
N SER A 148 -13.09 -0.94 -7.30
CA SER A 148 -13.29 -0.91 -5.85
C SER A 148 -12.73 0.38 -5.24
N GLY A 149 -12.40 0.36 -3.97
CA GLY A 149 -11.82 1.49 -3.27
C GLY A 149 -12.73 2.71 -3.23
N MET A 150 -12.15 3.91 -3.28
CA MET A 150 -12.91 5.15 -3.28
C MET A 150 -13.90 5.21 -4.44
N LEU A 151 -13.48 4.79 -5.64
CA LEU A 151 -14.37 4.71 -6.81
C LEU A 151 -15.57 3.79 -6.55
N GLY A 152 -15.34 2.62 -5.97
CA GLY A 152 -16.40 1.63 -5.72
C GLY A 152 -17.41 2.10 -4.67
N ILE A 153 -16.96 2.76 -3.61
CA ILE A 153 -17.82 3.24 -2.52
C ILE A 153 -18.53 4.55 -2.92
N SER A 154 -17.79 5.54 -3.41
CA SER A 154 -18.40 6.79 -3.86
C SER A 154 -19.33 6.62 -5.08
N GLY A 155 -18.97 5.66 -5.96
CA GLY A 155 -19.68 5.43 -7.23
C GLY A 155 -19.44 6.52 -8.28
N LYS A 156 -18.52 7.45 -8.03
CA LYS A 156 -18.29 8.62 -8.87
C LYS A 156 -16.86 8.72 -9.37
N THR A 157 -15.88 8.68 -8.47
CA THR A 157 -14.49 8.99 -8.77
C THR A 157 -13.51 8.24 -7.87
N SER A 158 -12.29 8.05 -8.36
CA SER A 158 -11.15 7.56 -7.58
C SER A 158 -10.25 8.70 -7.08
N ASP A 159 -10.50 9.94 -7.48
CA ASP A 159 -9.74 11.10 -7.05
C ASP A 159 -10.26 11.62 -5.71
N PHE A 160 -9.38 11.67 -4.71
CA PHE A 160 -9.74 12.12 -3.37
C PHE A 160 -10.26 13.59 -3.36
N ARG A 161 -9.76 14.44 -4.24
CA ARG A 161 -10.19 15.84 -4.33
C ARG A 161 -11.66 15.94 -4.73
N ASP A 162 -12.08 15.13 -5.69
CA ASP A 162 -13.48 15.09 -6.13
C ASP A 162 -14.38 14.44 -5.05
N VAL A 163 -13.89 13.40 -4.36
CA VAL A 163 -14.60 12.80 -3.20
C VAL A 163 -14.77 13.82 -2.10
N ARG A 164 -13.74 14.62 -1.81
CA ARG A 164 -13.80 15.69 -0.81
C ARG A 164 -14.79 16.79 -1.21
N ALA A 165 -14.77 17.24 -2.46
CA ALA A 165 -15.73 18.22 -2.96
C ALA A 165 -17.18 17.71 -2.84
N ALA A 166 -17.43 16.45 -3.22
CA ALA A 166 -18.75 15.83 -3.07
C ALA A 166 -19.18 15.72 -1.59
N PHE A 167 -18.24 15.44 -0.69
CA PHE A 167 -18.51 15.47 0.77
C PHE A 167 -18.93 16.86 1.25
N ASP A 168 -18.22 17.90 0.84
CA ASP A 168 -18.51 19.29 1.20
C ASP A 168 -19.89 19.74 0.64
N ASP A 169 -20.33 19.13 -0.47
CA ASP A 169 -21.67 19.30 -1.07
C ASP A 169 -22.76 18.42 -0.42
N GLY A 170 -22.42 17.63 0.62
CA GLY A 170 -23.38 16.83 1.37
C GLY A 170 -23.67 15.43 0.80
N ASP A 171 -22.81 14.89 -0.09
CA ASP A 171 -22.97 13.53 -0.62
C ASP A 171 -22.68 12.47 0.46
N GLU A 172 -23.69 11.68 0.83
CA GLU A 172 -23.60 10.66 1.87
C GLU A 172 -22.60 9.54 1.52
N ARG A 173 -22.48 9.18 0.24
CA ARG A 173 -21.51 8.14 -0.18
C ARG A 173 -20.08 8.67 -0.17
N ALA A 174 -19.90 9.95 -0.46
CA ALA A 174 -18.59 10.60 -0.30
C ALA A 174 -18.20 10.68 1.17
N ALA A 175 -19.13 10.99 2.08
CA ALA A 175 -18.91 10.98 3.51
C ALA A 175 -18.48 9.56 3.99
N LEU A 176 -19.23 8.52 3.62
CA LEU A 176 -18.90 7.14 3.92
C LEU A 176 -17.52 6.75 3.37
N THR A 177 -17.18 7.21 2.17
CA THR A 177 -15.88 6.93 1.54
C THR A 177 -14.71 7.49 2.37
N ILE A 178 -14.84 8.73 2.85
CA ILE A 178 -13.84 9.38 3.70
C ILE A 178 -13.76 8.67 5.06
N ASP A 179 -14.89 8.33 5.66
CA ASP A 179 -14.94 7.62 6.93
C ASP A 179 -14.29 6.24 6.85
N MET A 180 -14.57 5.50 5.79
CA MET A 180 -13.92 4.19 5.56
C MET A 180 -12.41 4.33 5.35
N LEU A 181 -11.96 5.32 4.60
CA LEU A 181 -10.53 5.57 4.38
C LEU A 181 -9.82 5.89 5.70
N THR A 182 -10.35 6.84 6.46
CA THR A 182 -9.76 7.28 7.73
C THR A 182 -9.82 6.17 8.79
N TYR A 183 -10.89 5.37 8.82
CA TYR A 183 -11.00 4.21 9.69
C TYR A 183 -9.89 3.19 9.41
N ARG A 184 -9.64 2.85 8.13
CA ARG A 184 -8.59 1.92 7.74
C ARG A 184 -7.19 2.43 8.07
N ILE A 185 -6.92 3.73 7.85
CA ILE A 185 -5.65 4.36 8.22
C ILE A 185 -5.43 4.25 9.73
N ARG A 186 -6.43 4.61 10.55
CA ARG A 186 -6.35 4.49 12.01
C ARG A 186 -6.09 3.07 12.47
N SER A 187 -6.76 2.09 11.87
CA SER A 187 -6.57 0.67 12.19
C SER A 187 -5.12 0.23 11.95
N TYR A 188 -4.54 0.57 10.80
CA TYR A 188 -3.15 0.23 10.50
C TYR A 188 -2.15 0.98 11.37
N VAL A 189 -2.37 2.27 11.65
CA VAL A 189 -1.53 3.05 12.57
C VAL A 189 -1.55 2.41 13.96
N SER A 190 -2.71 2.01 14.47
CA SER A 190 -2.85 1.36 15.77
C SER A 190 -2.15 -0.01 15.81
N GLN A 191 -2.32 -0.82 14.76
CA GLN A 191 -1.64 -2.11 14.62
C GLN A 191 -0.12 -1.94 14.65
N TYR A 192 0.40 -0.96 13.91
CA TYR A 192 1.85 -0.73 13.81
C TYR A 192 2.42 -0.03 15.04
N ALA A 193 1.64 0.78 15.73
CA ALA A 193 2.02 1.28 17.06
C ALA A 193 2.24 0.14 18.06
N ALA A 194 1.35 -0.86 18.04
CA ALA A 194 1.50 -2.06 18.86
C ALA A 194 2.71 -2.90 18.42
N ALA A 195 2.92 -3.12 17.12
CA ALA A 195 4.05 -3.88 16.59
C ALA A 195 5.42 -3.23 16.90
N LEU A 196 5.46 -1.90 16.97
CA LEU A 196 6.64 -1.10 17.34
C LEU A 196 6.83 -0.98 18.86
N GLU A 197 5.83 -1.38 19.66
CA GLU A 197 5.82 -1.16 21.12
C GLU A 197 5.94 0.33 21.49
N GLY A 198 5.21 1.16 20.76
CA GLY A 198 5.21 2.62 20.90
C GLY A 198 5.53 3.33 19.58
N VAL A 199 5.40 4.65 19.54
CA VAL A 199 5.61 5.48 18.34
C VAL A 199 6.29 6.79 18.74
N ASP A 200 7.36 7.15 18.03
CA ASP A 200 8.03 8.43 18.17
C ASP A 200 7.55 9.45 17.14
N ALA A 201 7.21 8.99 15.93
CA ALA A 201 6.66 9.85 14.89
C ALA A 201 5.71 9.09 13.96
N ILE A 202 4.69 9.80 13.47
CA ILE A 202 3.83 9.39 12.37
C ILE A 202 4.04 10.40 11.25
N CYS A 203 4.46 9.92 10.07
CA CYS A 203 4.76 10.75 8.92
C CYS A 203 3.74 10.53 7.83
N PHE A 204 3.18 11.59 7.28
CA PHE A 204 2.27 11.57 6.16
C PHE A 204 3.01 12.05 4.91
N THR A 205 2.81 11.36 3.78
CA THR A 205 3.38 11.68 2.47
C THR A 205 2.49 11.15 1.35
N GLY A 206 2.83 11.49 0.11
CA GLY A 206 1.98 11.24 -1.04
C GLY A 206 0.91 12.30 -1.21
N GLY A 207 0.25 12.32 -2.37
CA GLY A 207 -0.66 13.41 -2.74
C GLY A 207 -1.79 13.65 -1.76
N ILE A 208 -2.38 12.61 -1.18
CA ILE A 208 -3.42 12.71 -0.15
C ILE A 208 -2.77 13.05 1.19
N GLY A 209 -1.69 12.37 1.57
CA GLY A 209 -1.06 12.54 2.88
C GLY A 209 -0.49 13.94 3.14
N GLU A 210 -0.13 14.67 2.08
CA GLU A 210 0.43 16.03 2.18
C GLU A 210 -0.63 17.14 2.04
N ASN A 211 -1.77 16.84 1.41
CA ASN A 211 -2.73 17.87 1.01
C ASN A 211 -4.17 17.67 1.55
N ALA A 212 -4.43 16.62 2.33
CA ALA A 212 -5.76 16.35 2.87
C ALA A 212 -5.87 16.62 4.37
#